data_f1bfe654cc36d684353d9f66805923f8
#
_entry.id   f1bfe654cc36d684353d9f66805923f8
#
_cell.length_a   1.000
_cell.length_b   1.000
_cell.length_c   1.000
_cell.angle_alpha   90.00
_cell.angle_beta   90.00
_cell.angle_gamma   90.00
#
_symmetry.space_group_name_H-M   'P 1'
#
loop_
_entity.id
_entity.type
_entity.pdbx_description
1 polymer ?
#
loop_
_entity_poly.entity_id
_entity_poly.type
_entity_poly.pdbx_seq_one_letter_code
_entity_poly.pdbx_strand_id
1 'polypeptide(L)'
;MAVIRDVMPAFELVQPSSIADAQKVLEEQRENGWVLAGGMDSFDWLKDRIKKPKVVVDLSGVAELKGIRTTTDGIEIGAMTTLTEVVQHSVIREKYKLLAESAELVASPQIRNQGTLGGNVSQDARCWYYRAGWPCYRAGGNICYADTPEGRNREHAILYADRCVAVNPSDTAPALIALDAKFVMRTSKGERPVDAEDYFIGPEIDITRLHILNPGDLLTAIRIPSTWAGAKFYFEKVRDRNVWDFALLNVASAMVVTSGSIERIRIAVNGAAARPLRLKVVEDAIRGKPPNRATGEMAGKLAVEGAIPLQFNGYKIPLMRNLVKRAIGGVEEA
;
A
#
# COMPACT_ATOMS: atom_id res chain seq x y z
N MET A 1 -34.91 -10.84 13.56
CA MET A 1 -34.28 -12.15 13.25
C MET A 1 -32.80 -11.92 13.22
N ALA A 2 -32.01 -12.55 14.12
CA ALA A 2 -30.57 -12.45 14.09
C ALA A 2 -30.08 -13.13 12.79
N VAL A 3 -29.37 -12.40 11.94
CA VAL A 3 -28.73 -13.00 10.77
C VAL A 3 -27.52 -13.77 11.26
N ILE A 4 -27.58 -15.09 11.20
CA ILE A 4 -26.45 -15.95 11.49
C ILE A 4 -25.42 -15.72 10.39
N ARG A 5 -24.28 -15.12 10.74
CA ARG A 5 -23.17 -14.79 9.81
C ARG A 5 -21.99 -15.76 9.97
N ASP A 6 -22.28 -17.01 10.16
CA ASP A 6 -21.28 -18.07 10.41
C ASP A 6 -20.89 -18.86 9.16
N VAL A 7 -21.60 -18.69 8.05
CA VAL A 7 -21.33 -19.36 6.79
C VAL A 7 -20.92 -18.33 5.73
N MET A 8 -19.76 -18.53 5.09
CA MET A 8 -19.34 -17.75 3.93
C MET A 8 -20.28 -18.00 2.74
N PRO A 9 -20.46 -17.02 1.83
CA PRO A 9 -21.13 -17.24 0.56
C PRO A 9 -20.49 -18.42 -0.19
N ALA A 10 -21.31 -19.24 -0.84
CA ALA A 10 -20.78 -20.30 -1.68
C ALA A 10 -20.01 -19.72 -2.87
N PHE A 11 -18.88 -20.33 -3.19
CA PHE A 11 -18.06 -20.03 -4.36
C PHE A 11 -17.39 -21.30 -4.89
N GLU A 12 -17.00 -21.29 -6.14
CA GLU A 12 -16.11 -22.29 -6.73
C GLU A 12 -14.66 -21.92 -6.42
N LEU A 13 -13.84 -22.86 -5.94
CA LEU A 13 -12.41 -22.68 -5.74
C LEU A 13 -11.64 -23.26 -6.93
N VAL A 14 -10.90 -22.40 -7.63
CA VAL A 14 -10.00 -22.79 -8.73
C VAL A 14 -8.56 -22.59 -8.29
N GLN A 15 -7.72 -23.61 -8.48
CA GLN A 15 -6.31 -23.62 -8.13
C GLN A 15 -5.45 -23.81 -9.39
N PRO A 16 -5.14 -22.72 -10.13
CA PRO A 16 -4.31 -22.81 -11.33
C PRO A 16 -2.86 -23.14 -10.97
N SER A 17 -2.14 -23.76 -11.90
CA SER A 17 -0.72 -24.09 -11.77
C SER A 17 0.20 -23.12 -12.54
N SER A 18 -0.37 -22.25 -13.38
CA SER A 18 0.37 -21.24 -14.17
C SER A 18 -0.30 -19.88 -14.15
N ILE A 19 0.46 -18.83 -14.47
CA ILE A 19 -0.07 -17.46 -14.67
C ILE A 19 -1.10 -17.45 -15.80
N ALA A 20 -0.85 -18.20 -16.88
CA ALA A 20 -1.75 -18.25 -18.03
C ALA A 20 -3.12 -18.82 -17.67
N ASP A 21 -3.15 -19.93 -16.91
CA ASP A 21 -4.41 -20.52 -16.43
C ASP A 21 -5.15 -19.62 -15.46
N ALA A 22 -4.42 -18.99 -14.52
CA ALA A 22 -5.01 -18.02 -13.59
C ALA A 22 -5.66 -16.86 -14.34
N GLN A 23 -4.95 -16.27 -15.31
CA GLN A 23 -5.46 -15.18 -16.11
C GLN A 23 -6.68 -15.58 -16.92
N LYS A 24 -6.67 -16.73 -17.57
CA LYS A 24 -7.79 -17.25 -18.34
C LYS A 24 -9.07 -17.30 -17.50
N VAL A 25 -8.99 -17.89 -16.31
CA VAL A 25 -10.14 -17.97 -15.38
C VAL A 25 -10.62 -16.56 -14.97
N LEU A 26 -9.69 -15.65 -14.63
CA LEU A 26 -10.04 -14.29 -14.24
C LEU A 26 -10.66 -13.50 -15.38
N GLU A 27 -10.20 -13.66 -16.62
CA GLU A 27 -10.78 -13.03 -17.81
C GLU A 27 -12.19 -13.56 -18.12
N GLU A 28 -12.44 -14.85 -17.93
CA GLU A 28 -13.77 -15.46 -18.10
C GLU A 28 -14.75 -15.02 -17.01
N GLN A 29 -14.28 -14.92 -15.76
CA GLN A 29 -15.13 -14.63 -14.60
C GLN A 29 -15.32 -13.12 -14.35
N ARG A 30 -14.38 -12.27 -14.75
CA ARG A 30 -14.46 -10.81 -14.57
C ARG A 30 -14.80 -10.44 -13.12
N GLU A 31 -15.88 -9.68 -12.91
CA GLU A 31 -16.36 -9.22 -11.60
C GLU A 31 -16.82 -10.37 -10.67
N ASN A 32 -17.08 -11.55 -11.22
CA ASN A 32 -17.40 -12.74 -10.44
C ASN A 32 -16.15 -13.44 -9.88
N GLY A 33 -14.97 -13.12 -10.41
CA GLY A 33 -13.69 -13.68 -9.99
C GLY A 33 -13.07 -12.90 -8.83
N TRP A 34 -12.44 -13.61 -7.90
CA TRP A 34 -11.70 -13.04 -6.78
C TRP A 34 -10.33 -13.68 -6.69
N VAL A 35 -9.27 -12.87 -6.70
CA VAL A 35 -7.89 -13.34 -6.54
C VAL A 35 -7.63 -13.62 -5.06
N LEU A 36 -7.24 -14.85 -4.75
CA LEU A 36 -6.80 -15.25 -3.43
C LEU A 36 -5.26 -15.43 -3.45
N ALA A 37 -4.56 -14.55 -2.74
CA ALA A 37 -3.13 -14.67 -2.47
C ALA A 37 -2.91 -15.31 -1.07
N GLY A 38 -2.32 -14.59 -0.11
CA GLY A 38 -2.16 -15.09 1.26
C GLY A 38 -3.44 -15.17 2.10
N GLY A 39 -4.56 -14.65 1.61
CA GLY A 39 -5.87 -14.74 2.27
C GLY A 39 -6.12 -13.76 3.42
N MET A 40 -5.10 -13.04 3.89
CA MET A 40 -5.17 -12.24 5.12
C MET A 40 -6.12 -11.04 5.06
N ASP A 41 -6.42 -10.53 3.88
CA ASP A 41 -7.48 -9.54 3.65
C ASP A 41 -8.76 -10.20 3.11
N SER A 42 -8.62 -11.18 2.22
CA SER A 42 -9.73 -11.80 1.50
C SER A 42 -10.75 -12.48 2.41
N PHE A 43 -10.29 -13.22 3.42
CA PHE A 43 -11.20 -13.99 4.28
C PHE A 43 -12.13 -13.11 5.11
N ASP A 44 -11.68 -11.94 5.56
CA ASP A 44 -12.56 -10.99 6.26
C ASP A 44 -13.71 -10.54 5.34
N TRP A 45 -13.39 -10.17 4.09
CA TRP A 45 -14.39 -9.76 3.11
C TRP A 45 -15.44 -10.85 2.82
N LEU A 46 -14.99 -12.10 2.73
CA LEU A 46 -15.86 -13.24 2.44
C LEU A 46 -16.70 -13.61 3.66
N LYS A 47 -16.11 -13.67 4.86
CA LYS A 47 -16.81 -13.96 6.11
C LYS A 47 -17.85 -12.91 6.46
N ASP A 48 -17.54 -11.64 6.27
CA ASP A 48 -18.46 -10.52 6.50
C ASP A 48 -19.49 -10.35 5.38
N ARG A 49 -19.41 -11.14 4.31
CA ARG A 49 -20.28 -11.12 3.13
C ARG A 49 -20.35 -9.77 2.42
N ILE A 50 -19.30 -8.98 2.53
CA ILE A 50 -19.15 -7.70 1.82
C ILE A 50 -18.80 -7.95 0.35
N LYS A 51 -17.92 -8.91 0.09
CA LYS A 51 -17.62 -9.43 -1.24
C LYS A 51 -18.19 -10.83 -1.39
N LYS A 52 -18.83 -11.09 -2.52
CA LYS A 52 -19.52 -12.36 -2.81
C LYS A 52 -19.16 -12.85 -4.21
N PRO A 53 -17.87 -13.18 -4.45
CA PRO A 53 -17.46 -13.72 -5.75
C PRO A 53 -18.13 -15.06 -6.00
N LYS A 54 -18.29 -15.41 -7.27
CA LYS A 54 -18.73 -16.76 -7.67
C LYS A 54 -17.57 -17.74 -7.77
N VAL A 55 -16.39 -17.22 -8.13
CA VAL A 55 -15.16 -18.00 -8.29
C VAL A 55 -14.04 -17.34 -7.50
N VAL A 56 -13.32 -18.14 -6.71
CA VAL A 56 -12.10 -17.75 -6.01
C VAL A 56 -10.92 -18.44 -6.68
N VAL A 57 -9.96 -17.65 -7.16
CA VAL A 57 -8.76 -18.13 -7.86
C VAL A 57 -7.59 -18.09 -6.88
N ASP A 58 -7.23 -19.26 -6.34
CA ASP A 58 -6.13 -19.44 -5.39
C ASP A 58 -4.79 -19.54 -6.13
N LEU A 59 -3.96 -18.51 -5.95
CA LEU A 59 -2.65 -18.42 -6.61
C LEU A 59 -1.53 -19.19 -5.91
N SER A 60 -1.82 -19.90 -4.81
CA SER A 60 -0.79 -20.60 -4.00
C SER A 60 -0.02 -21.66 -4.77
N GLY A 61 -0.64 -22.26 -5.79
CA GLY A 61 -0.04 -23.25 -6.68
C GLY A 61 0.84 -22.68 -7.80
N VAL A 62 0.81 -21.37 -8.05
CA VAL A 62 1.51 -20.75 -9.20
C VAL A 62 2.96 -20.41 -8.80
N ALA A 63 3.90 -21.30 -9.14
CA ALA A 63 5.31 -21.14 -8.77
C ALA A 63 5.98 -19.91 -9.41
N GLU A 64 5.57 -19.52 -10.62
CA GLU A 64 6.08 -18.38 -11.35
C GLU A 64 5.91 -17.04 -10.60
N LEU A 65 4.91 -16.95 -9.71
CA LEU A 65 4.62 -15.77 -8.91
C LEU A 65 5.45 -15.67 -7.61
N LYS A 66 6.35 -16.64 -7.34
CA LYS A 66 7.10 -16.73 -6.09
C LYS A 66 8.57 -16.38 -6.26
N GLY A 67 9.19 -15.98 -5.15
CA GLY A 67 10.64 -15.83 -5.02
C GLY A 67 11.15 -14.43 -5.41
N ILE A 68 12.44 -14.24 -5.17
CA ILE A 68 13.16 -12.98 -5.36
C ILE A 68 14.36 -13.26 -6.23
N ARG A 69 14.49 -12.51 -7.33
CA ARG A 69 15.53 -12.70 -8.33
C ARG A 69 16.35 -11.42 -8.51
N THR A 70 17.66 -11.52 -8.48
CA THR A 70 18.54 -10.42 -8.90
C THR A 70 18.53 -10.33 -10.43
N THR A 71 18.38 -9.13 -10.96
CA THR A 71 18.43 -8.83 -12.38
C THR A 71 19.61 -7.90 -12.69
N THR A 72 19.88 -7.63 -13.97
CA THR A 72 20.90 -6.67 -14.39
C THR A 72 20.61 -5.27 -13.87
N ASP A 73 19.34 -4.90 -13.76
CA ASP A 73 18.89 -3.55 -13.44
C ASP A 73 18.43 -3.38 -11.99
N GLY A 74 18.45 -4.45 -11.18
CA GLY A 74 18.00 -4.41 -9.80
C GLY A 74 17.51 -5.77 -9.27
N ILE A 75 16.30 -5.82 -8.72
CA ILE A 75 15.66 -7.06 -8.26
C ILE A 75 14.23 -7.16 -8.78
N GLU A 76 13.77 -8.39 -8.96
CA GLU A 76 12.37 -8.72 -9.22
C GLU A 76 11.84 -9.62 -8.13
N ILE A 77 10.68 -9.28 -7.57
CA ILE A 77 10.00 -9.97 -6.49
C ILE A 77 8.67 -10.47 -7.02
N GLY A 78 8.44 -11.77 -7.03
CA GLY A 78 7.16 -12.35 -7.43
C GLY A 78 6.03 -11.89 -6.49
N ALA A 79 4.84 -11.64 -7.02
CA ALA A 79 3.71 -11.10 -6.25
C ALA A 79 3.25 -12.01 -5.10
N MET A 80 3.49 -13.32 -5.21
CA MET A 80 3.18 -14.31 -4.18
C MET A 80 4.32 -14.55 -3.17
N THR A 81 5.42 -13.80 -3.26
CA THR A 81 6.48 -13.82 -2.24
C THR A 81 5.93 -13.29 -0.92
N THR A 82 6.10 -14.05 0.16
CA THR A 82 5.60 -13.67 1.48
C THR A 82 6.36 -12.47 2.05
N LEU A 83 5.71 -11.72 2.94
CA LEU A 83 6.36 -10.60 3.62
C LEU A 83 7.54 -11.07 4.48
N THR A 84 7.46 -12.27 5.07
CA THR A 84 8.57 -12.88 5.81
C THR A 84 9.78 -13.15 4.89
N GLU A 85 9.56 -13.71 3.69
CA GLU A 85 10.65 -13.92 2.72
C GLU A 85 11.28 -12.57 2.30
N VAL A 86 10.48 -11.53 2.08
CA VAL A 86 10.97 -10.17 1.80
C VAL A 86 11.86 -9.65 2.94
N VAL A 87 11.41 -9.77 4.19
CA VAL A 87 12.16 -9.33 5.38
C VAL A 87 13.48 -10.09 5.55
N GLN A 88 13.49 -11.39 5.26
CA GLN A 88 14.65 -12.26 5.49
C GLN A 88 15.66 -12.27 4.35
N HIS A 89 15.29 -11.80 3.16
CA HIS A 89 16.14 -11.88 1.97
C HIS A 89 17.38 -10.99 2.10
N SER A 90 18.58 -11.57 1.96
CA SER A 90 19.86 -10.89 2.20
C SER A 90 20.05 -9.63 1.35
N VAL A 91 19.79 -9.69 0.03
CA VAL A 91 19.92 -8.56 -0.88
C VAL A 91 18.95 -7.42 -0.53
N ILE A 92 17.71 -7.74 -0.10
CA ILE A 92 16.74 -6.73 0.31
C ILE A 92 17.22 -6.06 1.61
N ARG A 93 17.67 -6.81 2.58
CA ARG A 93 18.19 -6.29 3.85
C ARG A 93 19.41 -5.40 3.66
N GLU A 94 20.28 -5.76 2.73
CA GLU A 94 21.52 -5.03 2.48
C GLU A 94 21.31 -3.80 1.60
N LYS A 95 20.62 -3.96 0.46
CA LYS A 95 20.55 -2.94 -0.61
C LYS A 95 19.24 -2.15 -0.65
N TYR A 96 18.15 -2.72 -0.12
CA TYR A 96 16.80 -2.15 -0.16
C TYR A 96 16.14 -2.21 1.23
N LYS A 97 16.91 -1.90 2.26
CA LYS A 97 16.52 -1.99 3.68
C LYS A 97 15.16 -1.33 3.97
N LEU A 98 14.82 -0.26 3.26
CA LEU A 98 13.54 0.43 3.34
C LEU A 98 12.35 -0.53 3.16
N LEU A 99 12.43 -1.45 2.18
CA LEU A 99 11.38 -2.44 1.95
C LEU A 99 11.36 -3.49 3.07
N ALA A 100 12.52 -3.96 3.54
CA ALA A 100 12.57 -4.91 4.65
C ALA A 100 11.93 -4.33 5.91
N GLU A 101 12.29 -3.10 6.30
CA GLU A 101 11.74 -2.41 7.48
C GLU A 101 10.24 -2.19 7.37
N SER A 102 9.75 -1.77 6.21
CA SER A 102 8.31 -1.56 6.00
C SER A 102 7.53 -2.88 6.06
N ALA A 103 8.06 -3.96 5.48
CA ALA A 103 7.44 -5.29 5.51
C ALA A 103 7.45 -5.89 6.93
N GLU A 104 8.53 -5.69 7.71
CA GLU A 104 8.65 -6.17 9.08
C GLU A 104 7.60 -5.57 10.03
N LEU A 105 7.17 -4.35 9.76
CA LEU A 105 6.15 -3.65 10.55
C LEU A 105 4.71 -3.97 10.13
N VAL A 106 4.50 -4.81 9.13
CA VAL A 106 3.14 -5.27 8.76
C VAL A 106 2.62 -6.23 9.82
N ALA A 107 1.47 -5.91 10.39
CA ALA A 107 0.64 -6.73 11.27
C ALA A 107 1.44 -7.54 12.34
N SER A 108 1.52 -8.87 12.19
CA SER A 108 2.22 -9.81 13.08
C SER A 108 3.06 -10.80 12.29
N PRO A 109 4.02 -11.52 12.93
CA PRO A 109 4.80 -12.55 12.25
C PRO A 109 3.94 -13.62 11.57
N GLN A 110 2.86 -14.06 12.22
CA GLN A 110 1.94 -15.05 11.68
C GLN A 110 1.28 -14.57 10.38
N ILE A 111 0.85 -13.31 10.36
CA ILE A 111 0.27 -12.70 9.15
C ILE A 111 1.32 -12.57 8.05
N ARG A 112 2.55 -12.17 8.37
CA ARG A 112 3.62 -12.04 7.38
C ARG A 112 4.07 -13.36 6.77
N ASN A 113 3.93 -14.47 7.50
CA ASN A 113 4.24 -15.81 7.00
C ASN A 113 3.29 -16.28 5.88
N GLN A 114 2.09 -15.71 5.80
CA GLN A 114 1.08 -16.01 4.79
C GLN A 114 0.81 -14.84 3.84
N GLY A 115 0.83 -13.62 4.38
CA GLY A 115 0.61 -12.41 3.60
C GLY A 115 1.72 -12.20 2.59
N THR A 116 1.34 -11.93 1.34
CA THR A 116 2.27 -11.75 0.22
C THR A 116 2.47 -10.27 -0.09
N LEU A 117 3.58 -9.93 -0.75
CA LEU A 117 3.85 -8.55 -1.13
C LEU A 117 2.80 -8.02 -2.11
N GLY A 118 2.43 -8.81 -3.13
CA GLY A 118 1.36 -8.44 -4.08
C GLY A 118 0.01 -8.30 -3.41
N GLY A 119 -0.34 -9.19 -2.48
CA GLY A 119 -1.58 -9.08 -1.69
C GLY A 119 -1.58 -7.84 -0.78
N ASN A 120 -0.43 -7.49 -0.18
CA ASN A 120 -0.31 -6.31 0.67
C ASN A 120 -0.58 -5.01 -0.11
N VAL A 121 -0.01 -4.84 -1.31
CA VAL A 121 -0.23 -3.62 -2.12
C VAL A 121 -1.59 -3.58 -2.81
N SER A 122 -2.26 -4.72 -2.98
CA SER A 122 -3.56 -4.83 -3.65
C SER A 122 -4.74 -4.95 -2.68
N GLN A 123 -4.52 -4.88 -1.37
CA GLN A 123 -5.59 -4.96 -0.38
C GLN A 123 -6.55 -3.78 -0.47
N ASP A 124 -7.83 -4.01 -0.10
CA ASP A 124 -8.88 -2.98 -0.14
C ASP A 124 -8.93 -2.16 1.17
N ALA A 125 -9.68 -1.05 1.14
CA ALA A 125 -9.82 -0.11 2.25
C ALA A 125 -10.31 -0.76 3.56
N ARG A 126 -9.83 -0.22 4.69
CA ARG A 126 -10.17 -0.70 6.04
C ARG A 126 -11.21 0.19 6.75
N CYS A 127 -11.94 1.03 5.99
CA CYS A 127 -12.99 1.89 6.55
C CYS A 127 -14.05 1.06 7.31
N TRP A 128 -14.32 1.43 8.53
CA TRP A 128 -15.26 0.77 9.44
C TRP A 128 -16.64 0.58 8.83
N TYR A 129 -17.18 1.64 8.23
CA TYR A 129 -18.52 1.65 7.65
C TYR A 129 -18.61 0.74 6.44
N TYR A 130 -17.61 0.79 5.55
CA TYR A 130 -17.56 -0.06 4.38
C TYR A 130 -17.43 -1.54 4.76
N ARG A 131 -16.56 -1.84 5.72
CA ARG A 131 -16.36 -3.22 6.22
C ARG A 131 -17.53 -3.76 7.04
N ALA A 132 -18.32 -2.88 7.64
CA ALA A 132 -19.58 -3.26 8.29
C ALA A 132 -20.75 -3.47 7.30
N GLY A 133 -20.53 -3.26 5.99
CA GLY A 133 -21.55 -3.45 4.95
C GLY A 133 -22.54 -2.29 4.82
N TRP A 134 -22.17 -1.10 5.30
CA TRP A 134 -23.01 0.08 5.17
C TRP A 134 -23.05 0.55 3.70
N PRO A 135 -24.22 1.02 3.20
CA PRO A 135 -24.37 1.46 1.81
C PRO A 135 -23.77 2.85 1.57
N CYS A 136 -22.44 2.96 1.72
CA CYS A 136 -21.69 4.17 1.43
C CYS A 136 -21.40 4.34 -0.07
N TYR A 137 -20.86 5.48 -0.51
CA TYR A 137 -20.49 5.71 -1.91
C TYR A 137 -19.65 4.58 -2.50
N ARG A 138 -18.67 4.05 -1.75
CA ARG A 138 -17.81 2.94 -2.18
C ARG A 138 -18.58 1.62 -2.36
N ALA A 139 -19.68 1.45 -1.64
CA ALA A 139 -20.56 0.29 -1.72
C ALA A 139 -21.76 0.52 -2.67
N GLY A 140 -21.73 1.59 -3.48
CA GLY A 140 -22.82 1.91 -4.42
C GLY A 140 -23.95 2.76 -3.85
N GLY A 141 -23.83 3.23 -2.60
CA GLY A 141 -24.77 4.17 -1.99
C GLY A 141 -24.47 5.64 -2.32
N ASN A 142 -25.02 6.55 -1.54
CA ASN A 142 -25.04 7.99 -1.81
C ASN A 142 -24.53 8.87 -0.66
N ILE A 143 -23.82 8.31 0.32
CA ILE A 143 -23.28 9.02 1.48
C ILE A 143 -21.92 8.45 1.88
N CYS A 144 -21.04 9.26 2.47
CA CYS A 144 -19.89 8.80 3.22
C CYS A 144 -20.16 8.96 4.71
N TYR A 145 -20.39 7.86 5.41
CA TYR A 145 -20.69 7.88 6.86
C TYR A 145 -19.54 8.34 7.72
N ALA A 146 -18.30 8.20 7.25
CA ALA A 146 -17.12 8.72 7.94
C ALA A 146 -16.99 10.23 7.83
N ASP A 147 -17.57 10.84 6.78
CA ASP A 147 -17.56 12.28 6.51
C ASP A 147 -18.89 12.92 6.91
N THR A 148 -19.36 12.61 8.10
CA THR A 148 -20.53 13.23 8.73
C THR A 148 -20.12 13.82 10.08
N PRO A 149 -20.90 14.75 10.67
CA PRO A 149 -20.60 15.33 11.98
C PRO A 149 -20.43 14.31 13.10
N GLU A 150 -21.17 13.19 13.05
CA GLU A 150 -21.11 12.09 14.02
C GLU A 150 -20.15 10.97 13.57
N GLY A 151 -19.52 11.11 12.41
CA GLY A 151 -18.68 10.09 11.80
C GLY A 151 -17.43 9.81 12.63
N ARG A 152 -17.17 8.53 12.93
CA ARG A 152 -15.90 8.10 13.53
C ARG A 152 -14.85 8.02 12.43
N ASN A 153 -13.96 9.01 12.38
CA ASN A 153 -13.04 9.21 11.27
C ASN A 153 -11.58 9.42 11.67
N ARG A 154 -11.19 8.97 12.85
CA ARG A 154 -9.84 9.12 13.39
C ARG A 154 -8.74 8.61 12.44
N GLU A 155 -8.96 7.50 11.75
CA GLU A 155 -8.00 6.86 10.83
C GLU A 155 -8.11 7.33 9.38
N HIS A 156 -9.08 8.18 9.04
CA HIS A 156 -9.40 8.54 7.67
C HIS A 156 -8.47 9.62 7.08
N ALA A 157 -8.66 9.93 5.80
CA ALA A 157 -7.82 10.83 5.02
C ALA A 157 -7.86 12.28 5.50
N ILE A 158 -6.75 12.99 5.29
CA ILE A 158 -6.60 14.45 5.49
C ILE A 158 -6.19 15.16 4.21
N LEU A 159 -5.86 14.41 3.15
CA LEU A 159 -5.44 14.92 1.85
C LEU A 159 -6.18 14.20 0.72
N TYR A 160 -6.46 14.91 -0.36
CA TYR A 160 -7.04 14.37 -1.60
C TYR A 160 -8.27 13.47 -1.36
N ALA A 161 -9.06 13.81 -0.33
CA ALA A 161 -10.35 13.19 -0.11
C ALA A 161 -11.39 13.82 -1.05
N ASP A 162 -12.21 12.97 -1.66
CA ASP A 162 -13.39 13.35 -2.40
C ASP A 162 -14.61 12.73 -1.70
N ARG A 163 -15.53 12.12 -2.40
CA ARG A 163 -16.70 11.43 -1.85
C ARG A 163 -16.37 10.25 -0.93
N CYS A 164 -15.12 9.77 -0.91
CA CYS A 164 -14.66 8.73 0.00
C CYS A 164 -13.39 9.19 0.72
N VAL A 165 -13.44 9.16 2.04
CA VAL A 165 -12.32 9.56 2.93
C VAL A 165 -11.50 8.37 3.44
N ALA A 166 -11.69 7.16 2.90
CA ALA A 166 -10.88 6.00 3.27
C ALA A 166 -9.41 6.19 2.88
N VAL A 167 -8.51 5.53 3.59
CA VAL A 167 -7.06 5.54 3.30
C VAL A 167 -6.59 4.21 2.76
N ASN A 168 -5.46 4.22 2.04
CA ASN A 168 -4.77 3.00 1.63
C ASN A 168 -4.11 2.34 2.84
N PRO A 169 -4.28 1.03 3.07
CA PRO A 169 -3.81 0.35 4.26
C PRO A 169 -2.41 -0.29 4.13
N SER A 170 -1.77 -0.25 2.96
CA SER A 170 -0.50 -0.93 2.72
C SER A 170 0.69 -0.23 3.35
N ASP A 171 1.40 -0.90 4.27
CA ASP A 171 2.64 -0.36 4.85
C ASP A 171 3.82 -0.42 3.88
N THR A 172 3.84 -1.37 2.92
CA THR A 172 4.92 -1.50 1.94
C THR A 172 4.80 -0.55 0.75
N ALA A 173 3.60 -0.05 0.45
CA ALA A 173 3.35 0.81 -0.69
C ALA A 173 4.22 2.09 -0.71
N PRO A 174 4.35 2.88 0.38
CA PRO A 174 5.21 4.07 0.37
C PRO A 174 6.69 3.71 0.20
N ALA A 175 7.16 2.59 0.75
CA ALA A 175 8.53 2.12 0.56
C ALA A 175 8.81 1.77 -0.91
N LEU A 176 7.88 1.08 -1.58
CA LEU A 176 8.00 0.74 -3.00
C LEU A 176 7.98 1.99 -3.90
N ILE A 177 7.16 2.99 -3.58
CA ILE A 177 7.15 4.28 -4.27
C ILE A 177 8.49 5.01 -4.07
N ALA A 178 9.01 5.05 -2.85
CA ALA A 178 10.29 5.70 -2.56
C ALA A 178 11.47 4.98 -3.22
N LEU A 179 11.39 3.67 -3.44
CA LEU A 179 12.37 2.85 -4.15
C LEU A 179 12.22 2.88 -5.68
N ASP A 180 11.29 3.68 -6.23
CA ASP A 180 11.03 3.76 -7.68
C ASP A 180 10.63 2.42 -8.30
N ALA A 181 9.89 1.62 -7.56
CA ALA A 181 9.48 0.30 -8.01
C ALA A 181 8.50 0.36 -9.20
N LYS A 182 8.53 -0.67 -10.03
CA LYS A 182 7.53 -0.93 -11.07
C LYS A 182 6.74 -2.17 -10.72
N PHE A 183 5.43 -2.07 -10.86
CA PHE A 183 4.50 -3.18 -10.69
C PHE A 183 4.22 -3.80 -12.05
N VAL A 184 4.47 -5.09 -12.18
CA VAL A 184 4.30 -5.83 -13.42
C VAL A 184 2.92 -6.48 -13.40
N MET A 185 2.05 -5.98 -14.25
CA MET A 185 0.69 -6.51 -14.40
C MET A 185 0.60 -7.40 -15.64
N ARG A 186 -0.14 -8.47 -15.54
CA ARG A 186 -0.58 -9.27 -16.68
C ARG A 186 -2.00 -8.88 -17.02
N THR A 187 -2.22 -8.48 -18.27
CA THR A 187 -3.51 -8.06 -18.81
C THR A 187 -3.83 -8.88 -20.04
N SER A 188 -5.05 -8.78 -20.59
CA SER A 188 -5.43 -9.42 -21.86
C SER A 188 -4.53 -8.99 -23.05
N LYS A 189 -3.84 -7.84 -22.93
CA LYS A 189 -2.89 -7.32 -23.93
C LYS A 189 -1.44 -7.73 -23.70
N GLY A 190 -1.17 -8.53 -22.67
CA GLY A 190 0.16 -8.98 -22.27
C GLY A 190 0.69 -8.31 -21.02
N GLU A 191 2.01 -8.36 -20.81
CA GLU A 191 2.67 -7.77 -19.67
C GLU A 191 2.71 -6.25 -19.77
N ARG A 192 2.40 -5.58 -18.66
CA ARG A 192 2.40 -4.12 -18.53
C ARG A 192 3.10 -3.70 -17.23
N PRO A 193 4.33 -3.22 -17.29
CA PRO A 193 4.96 -2.57 -16.14
C PRO A 193 4.38 -1.16 -15.94
N VAL A 194 4.13 -0.80 -14.66
CA VAL A 194 3.59 0.50 -14.25
C VAL A 194 4.40 1.01 -13.08
N ASP A 195 4.66 2.30 -13.01
CA ASP A 195 5.33 2.90 -11.85
C ASP A 195 4.47 2.72 -10.58
N ALA A 196 5.12 2.42 -9.45
CA ALA A 196 4.41 2.13 -8.22
C ALA A 196 3.46 3.27 -7.79
N GLU A 197 3.83 4.54 -8.06
CA GLU A 197 2.97 5.69 -7.76
C GLU A 197 1.71 5.73 -8.62
N ASP A 198 1.75 5.21 -9.84
CA ASP A 198 0.63 5.20 -10.80
C ASP A 198 -0.26 3.94 -10.68
N TYR A 199 0.18 2.95 -9.90
CA TYR A 199 -0.62 1.75 -9.62
C TYR A 199 -1.81 2.05 -8.70
N PHE A 200 -1.64 2.97 -7.75
CA PHE A 200 -2.66 3.34 -6.79
C PHE A 200 -3.53 4.48 -7.31
N ILE A 201 -4.84 4.35 -7.11
CA ILE A 201 -5.82 5.36 -7.54
C ILE A 201 -6.65 5.86 -6.35
N GLY A 202 -7.12 7.07 -6.47
CA GLY A 202 -8.04 7.68 -5.52
C GLY A 202 -9.50 7.64 -5.98
N PRO A 203 -10.42 8.08 -5.12
CA PRO A 203 -11.87 8.08 -5.40
C PRO A 203 -12.26 9.01 -6.55
N GLU A 204 -11.40 9.93 -6.94
CA GLU A 204 -11.58 10.82 -8.11
C GLU A 204 -11.51 10.07 -9.44
N ILE A 205 -10.80 8.92 -9.47
CA ILE A 205 -10.66 8.06 -10.66
C ILE A 205 -11.70 6.92 -10.60
N ASP A 206 -11.68 6.15 -9.50
CA ASP A 206 -12.65 5.09 -9.25
C ASP A 206 -12.85 4.90 -7.75
N ILE A 207 -14.05 5.19 -7.28
CA ILE A 207 -14.37 5.12 -5.84
C ILE A 207 -14.45 3.67 -5.31
N THR A 208 -14.58 2.68 -6.18
CA THR A 208 -14.75 1.27 -5.81
C THR A 208 -13.44 0.52 -5.62
N ARG A 209 -12.31 1.07 -6.12
CA ARG A 209 -10.99 0.43 -6.12
C ARG A 209 -9.91 1.33 -5.51
N LEU A 210 -8.79 0.75 -5.10
CA LEU A 210 -7.59 1.47 -4.65
C LEU A 210 -6.40 1.31 -5.61
N HIS A 211 -6.57 0.57 -6.70
CA HIS A 211 -5.53 0.28 -7.68
C HIS A 211 -6.12 0.13 -9.09
N ILE A 212 -5.25 0.18 -10.09
CA ILE A 212 -5.63 0.18 -11.52
C ILE A 212 -5.96 -1.21 -12.11
N LEU A 213 -5.77 -2.31 -11.36
CA LEU A 213 -6.13 -3.63 -11.86
C LEU A 213 -7.62 -3.67 -12.19
N ASN A 214 -7.95 -4.04 -13.42
CA ASN A 214 -9.32 -4.31 -13.84
C ASN A 214 -9.67 -5.78 -13.57
N PRO A 215 -10.97 -6.14 -13.56
CA PRO A 215 -11.37 -7.53 -13.54
C PRO A 215 -10.73 -8.29 -14.70
N GLY A 216 -9.98 -9.35 -14.38
CA GLY A 216 -9.18 -10.11 -15.33
C GLY A 216 -7.68 -9.80 -15.31
N ASP A 217 -7.27 -8.66 -14.77
CA ASP A 217 -5.85 -8.33 -14.61
C ASP A 217 -5.23 -9.02 -13.38
N LEU A 218 -3.93 -9.31 -13.45
CA LEU A 218 -3.18 -9.94 -12.36
C LEU A 218 -1.86 -9.19 -12.13
N LEU A 219 -1.56 -8.84 -10.87
CA LEU A 219 -0.22 -8.40 -10.47
C LEU A 219 0.69 -9.62 -10.36
N THR A 220 1.77 -9.66 -11.15
CA THR A 220 2.65 -10.84 -11.23
C THR A 220 3.98 -10.63 -10.54
N ALA A 221 4.55 -9.43 -10.59
CA ALA A 221 5.84 -9.13 -9.98
C ALA A 221 5.98 -7.65 -9.60
N ILE A 222 6.98 -7.36 -8.78
CA ILE A 222 7.41 -6.02 -8.40
C ILE A 222 8.90 -5.92 -8.71
N ARG A 223 9.28 -4.98 -9.58
CA ARG A 223 10.67 -4.71 -9.96
C ARG A 223 11.17 -3.48 -9.24
N ILE A 224 12.32 -3.57 -8.60
CA ILE A 224 12.98 -2.44 -7.92
C ILE A 224 14.33 -2.19 -8.60
N PRO A 225 14.56 -0.98 -9.14
CA PRO A 225 15.80 -0.67 -9.83
C PRO A 225 16.97 -0.55 -8.87
N SER A 226 18.18 -0.78 -9.38
CA SER A 226 19.44 -0.63 -8.61
C SER A 226 19.76 0.83 -8.27
N THR A 227 19.08 1.79 -8.87
CA THR A 227 19.30 3.24 -8.70
C THR A 227 19.29 3.70 -7.25
N TRP A 228 18.47 3.05 -6.41
CA TRP A 228 18.33 3.37 -4.99
C TRP A 228 19.01 2.35 -4.07
N ALA A 229 19.74 1.39 -4.62
CA ALA A 229 20.46 0.40 -3.81
C ALA A 229 21.50 1.08 -2.90
N GLY A 230 21.42 0.84 -1.59
CA GLY A 230 22.32 1.43 -0.60
C GLY A 230 22.15 2.93 -0.35
N ALA A 231 21.07 3.56 -0.80
CA ALA A 231 20.73 4.93 -0.44
C ALA A 231 20.51 5.07 1.09
N LYS A 232 20.50 6.30 1.59
CA LYS A 232 20.10 6.55 2.97
C LYS A 232 18.58 6.39 3.07
N PHE A 233 18.15 5.40 3.85
CA PHE A 233 16.73 5.07 4.01
C PHE A 233 16.18 5.53 5.35
N TYR A 234 14.90 5.87 5.34
CA TYR A 234 14.14 6.10 6.56
C TYR A 234 12.72 5.56 6.39
N PHE A 235 12.27 4.75 7.34
CA PHE A 235 10.89 4.30 7.46
C PHE A 235 10.38 4.49 8.88
N GLU A 236 9.21 5.08 9.03
CA GLU A 236 8.54 5.17 10.31
C GLU A 236 7.04 4.94 10.15
N LYS A 237 6.51 4.04 10.96
CA LYS A 237 5.08 3.73 11.06
C LYS A 237 4.57 4.11 12.44
N VAL A 238 3.65 5.07 12.51
CA VAL A 238 2.93 5.42 13.74
C VAL A 238 1.62 4.66 13.81
N ARG A 239 1.39 4.01 14.94
CA ARG A 239 0.25 3.12 15.22
C ARG A 239 -0.04 3.12 16.72
N ASP A 240 -1.22 2.65 17.13
CA ASP A 240 -1.57 2.60 18.56
C ASP A 240 -0.88 1.44 19.30
N ARG A 241 -0.75 0.27 18.65
CA ARG A 241 -0.10 -0.92 19.18
C ARG A 241 1.07 -1.34 18.30
N ASN A 242 2.10 -1.93 18.91
CA ASN A 242 3.31 -2.34 18.19
C ASN A 242 3.11 -3.55 17.25
N VAL A 243 2.01 -4.27 17.39
CA VAL A 243 1.66 -5.40 16.51
C VAL A 243 0.21 -5.28 16.08
N TRP A 244 -0.14 -5.91 14.96
CA TRP A 244 -1.47 -6.03 14.39
C TRP A 244 -1.98 -4.75 13.70
N ASP A 245 -1.77 -3.58 14.26
CA ASP A 245 -2.38 -2.34 13.81
C ASP A 245 -1.91 -1.87 12.41
N PHE A 246 -2.85 -1.31 11.66
CA PHE A 246 -2.55 -0.49 10.51
C PHE A 246 -1.92 0.84 10.94
N ALA A 247 -1.22 1.50 10.02
CA ALA A 247 -0.66 2.80 10.29
C ALA A 247 -1.75 3.86 10.47
N LEU A 248 -1.62 4.69 11.50
CA LEU A 248 -2.27 6.01 11.52
C LEU A 248 -1.68 6.89 10.42
N LEU A 249 -0.35 6.88 10.32
CA LEU A 249 0.47 7.42 9.25
C LEU A 249 1.78 6.64 9.17
N ASN A 250 2.33 6.52 7.97
CA ASN A 250 3.72 6.11 7.79
C ASN A 250 4.42 6.99 6.74
N VAL A 251 5.74 7.03 6.82
CA VAL A 251 6.61 7.71 5.87
C VAL A 251 7.74 6.80 5.44
N ALA A 252 8.08 6.84 4.17
CA ALA A 252 9.22 6.15 3.59
C ALA A 252 10.05 7.15 2.77
N SER A 253 11.36 7.16 2.94
CA SER A 253 12.25 7.95 2.09
C SER A 253 13.51 7.19 1.67
N ALA A 254 13.96 7.47 0.45
CA ALA A 254 15.25 7.07 -0.08
C ALA A 254 16.00 8.33 -0.51
N MET A 255 17.19 8.57 0.02
CA MET A 255 17.95 9.80 -0.16
C MET A 255 19.42 9.50 -0.49
N VAL A 256 19.94 10.21 -1.49
CA VAL A 256 21.37 10.22 -1.82
C VAL A 256 21.91 11.60 -1.48
N VAL A 257 22.99 11.62 -0.69
CA VAL A 257 23.67 12.84 -0.24
C VAL A 257 25.07 12.85 -0.82
N THR A 258 25.40 13.92 -1.53
CA THR A 258 26.73 14.13 -2.13
C THR A 258 27.26 15.49 -1.69
N SER A 259 28.50 15.52 -1.20
CA SER A 259 29.14 16.76 -0.70
C SER A 259 28.30 17.52 0.33
N GLY A 260 27.59 16.80 1.22
CA GLY A 260 26.77 17.38 2.28
C GLY A 260 25.40 17.91 1.84
N SER A 261 25.04 17.75 0.58
CA SER A 261 23.76 18.21 0.02
C SER A 261 22.93 17.05 -0.54
N ILE A 262 21.61 17.17 -0.47
CA ILE A 262 20.65 16.20 -1.03
C ILE A 262 20.76 16.28 -2.55
N GLU A 263 21.41 15.28 -3.16
CA GLU A 263 21.50 15.18 -4.63
C GLU A 263 20.14 14.76 -5.22
N ARG A 264 19.55 13.72 -4.63
CA ARG A 264 18.24 13.22 -5.03
C ARG A 264 17.53 12.57 -3.84
N ILE A 265 16.22 12.65 -3.86
CA ILE A 265 15.37 12.06 -2.83
C ILE A 265 14.03 11.65 -3.44
N ARG A 266 13.50 10.56 -2.93
CA ARG A 266 12.08 10.22 -3.05
C ARG A 266 11.51 10.04 -1.65
N ILE A 267 10.35 10.62 -1.43
CA ILE A 267 9.65 10.55 -0.15
C ILE A 267 8.17 10.29 -0.41
N ALA A 268 7.63 9.30 0.28
CA ALA A 268 6.22 8.93 0.20
C ALA A 268 5.61 8.76 1.59
N VAL A 269 4.35 9.14 1.72
CA VAL A 269 3.56 8.95 2.94
C VAL A 269 2.33 8.12 2.64
N ASN A 270 1.84 7.40 3.65
CA ASN A 270 0.58 6.66 3.55
C ASN A 270 -0.26 6.80 4.82
N GLY A 271 -1.54 6.43 4.74
CA GLY A 271 -2.52 6.71 5.80
C GLY A 271 -3.04 8.16 5.80
N ALA A 272 -2.60 9.01 4.88
CA ALA A 272 -3.05 10.40 4.74
C ALA A 272 -4.12 10.59 3.65
N ALA A 273 -4.20 9.69 2.68
CA ALA A 273 -5.12 9.74 1.54
C ALA A 273 -5.56 8.33 1.10
N ALA A 274 -6.48 8.25 0.16
CA ALA A 274 -6.96 6.99 -0.41
C ALA A 274 -5.86 6.22 -1.16
N ARG A 275 -4.79 6.90 -1.55
CA ARG A 275 -3.59 6.33 -2.17
C ARG A 275 -2.33 6.78 -1.42
N PRO A 276 -1.24 6.01 -1.47
CA PRO A 276 0.06 6.48 -1.00
C PRO A 276 0.48 7.71 -1.81
N LEU A 277 1.03 8.71 -1.15
CA LEU A 277 1.38 9.99 -1.77
C LEU A 277 2.88 10.16 -1.85
N ARG A 278 3.42 10.30 -3.05
CA ARG A 278 4.77 10.82 -3.26
C ARG A 278 4.75 12.33 -3.12
N LEU A 279 5.68 12.87 -2.36
CA LEU A 279 5.73 14.30 -2.02
C LEU A 279 6.66 15.08 -2.98
N LYS A 280 6.36 15.09 -4.28
CA LYS A 280 7.21 15.72 -5.35
C LYS A 280 7.55 17.18 -5.03
N VAL A 281 6.59 17.97 -4.56
CA VAL A 281 6.82 19.39 -4.20
C VAL A 281 7.86 19.50 -3.08
N VAL A 282 7.83 18.58 -2.09
CA VAL A 282 8.82 18.54 -1.02
C VAL A 282 10.19 18.13 -1.58
N GLU A 283 10.25 17.08 -2.39
CA GLU A 283 11.49 16.58 -3.02
C GLU A 283 12.20 17.69 -3.80
N ASP A 284 11.45 18.43 -4.62
CA ASP A 284 11.99 19.52 -5.44
C ASP A 284 12.47 20.70 -4.58
N ALA A 285 11.72 21.05 -3.52
CA ALA A 285 12.07 22.16 -2.64
C ALA A 285 13.33 21.93 -1.81
N ILE A 286 13.69 20.67 -1.51
CA ILE A 286 14.84 20.35 -0.65
C ILE A 286 16.07 19.85 -1.42
N ARG A 287 15.95 19.60 -2.72
CA ARG A 287 17.11 19.23 -3.56
C ARG A 287 18.20 20.30 -3.49
N GLY A 288 19.45 19.90 -3.36
CA GLY A 288 20.61 20.79 -3.21
C GLY A 288 20.79 21.37 -1.81
N LYS A 289 19.88 21.11 -0.87
CA LYS A 289 20.00 21.57 0.53
C LYS A 289 20.65 20.52 1.41
N PRO A 290 21.29 20.91 2.53
CA PRO A 290 21.82 19.95 3.49
C PRO A 290 20.67 19.20 4.20
N PRO A 291 20.80 17.90 4.48
CA PRO A 291 19.81 17.14 5.23
C PRO A 291 19.92 17.45 6.74
N ASN A 292 19.43 18.58 7.15
CA ASN A 292 19.46 19.08 8.53
C ASN A 292 18.08 19.48 9.04
N ARG A 293 18.00 19.90 10.31
CA ARG A 293 16.77 20.30 10.98
C ARG A 293 15.99 21.38 10.21
N ALA A 294 16.68 22.39 9.70
CA ALA A 294 16.02 23.51 9.01
C ALA A 294 15.36 23.04 7.69
N THR A 295 16.07 22.20 6.92
CA THR A 295 15.54 21.57 5.71
C THR A 295 14.37 20.64 6.03
N GLY A 296 14.47 19.88 7.12
CA GLY A 296 13.40 19.01 7.61
C GLY A 296 12.16 19.79 8.02
N GLU A 297 12.32 20.94 8.71
CA GLU A 297 11.18 21.80 9.09
C GLU A 297 10.47 22.40 7.89
N MET A 298 11.22 22.81 6.86
CA MET A 298 10.66 23.27 5.60
C MET A 298 9.90 22.14 4.90
N ALA A 299 10.52 20.96 4.77
CA ALA A 299 9.89 19.78 4.17
C ALA A 299 8.58 19.39 4.88
N GLY A 300 8.58 19.36 6.20
CA GLY A 300 7.40 19.04 7.00
C GLY A 300 6.27 20.05 6.84
N LYS A 301 6.57 21.35 6.70
CA LYS A 301 5.55 22.37 6.43
C LYS A 301 4.89 22.15 5.07
N LEU A 302 5.70 21.99 4.01
CA LEU A 302 5.21 21.75 2.65
C LEU A 302 4.38 20.46 2.55
N ALA A 303 4.76 19.42 3.27
CA ALA A 303 4.10 18.11 3.21
C ALA A 303 2.62 18.14 3.63
N VAL A 304 2.21 19.10 4.44
CA VAL A 304 0.85 19.21 4.97
C VAL A 304 0.04 20.34 4.33
N GLU A 305 0.58 21.01 3.33
CA GLU A 305 -0.17 22.03 2.62
C GLU A 305 -1.41 21.44 1.94
N GLY A 306 -2.55 22.13 2.09
CA GLY A 306 -3.84 21.64 1.57
C GLY A 306 -4.48 20.53 2.39
N ALA A 307 -3.92 20.13 3.55
CA ALA A 307 -4.56 19.14 4.41
C ALA A 307 -5.83 19.71 5.06
N ILE A 308 -6.94 18.98 4.92
CA ILE A 308 -8.24 19.31 5.49
C ILE A 308 -8.64 18.16 6.45
N PRO A 309 -8.66 18.42 7.76
CA PRO A 309 -9.02 17.40 8.73
C PRO A 309 -10.54 17.18 8.77
N LEU A 310 -10.92 15.97 9.12
CA LEU A 310 -12.26 15.63 9.56
C LEU A 310 -12.39 15.87 11.08
N GLN A 311 -13.56 15.54 11.64
CA GLN A 311 -13.89 15.80 13.05
C GLN A 311 -12.83 15.28 14.04
N PHE A 312 -12.25 14.08 13.82
CA PHE A 312 -11.41 13.40 14.81
C PHE A 312 -10.00 13.08 14.32
N ASN A 313 -9.57 13.54 13.14
CA ASN A 313 -8.26 13.21 12.58
C ASN A 313 -7.30 14.40 12.40
N GLY A 314 -7.59 15.55 13.00
CA GLY A 314 -6.75 16.74 12.94
C GLY A 314 -5.32 16.51 13.47
N TYR A 315 -5.12 15.56 14.41
CA TYR A 315 -3.80 15.17 14.90
C TYR A 315 -2.86 14.63 13.80
N LYS A 316 -3.40 14.12 12.70
CA LYS A 316 -2.59 13.63 11.58
C LYS A 316 -1.77 14.73 10.90
N ILE A 317 -2.22 15.99 10.94
CA ILE A 317 -1.49 17.11 10.33
C ILE A 317 -0.15 17.34 11.03
N PRO A 318 -0.08 17.63 12.34
CA PRO A 318 1.21 17.75 13.03
C PRO A 318 2.00 16.45 13.03
N LEU A 319 1.34 15.28 13.04
CA LEU A 319 2.00 13.98 12.97
C LEU A 319 2.74 13.83 11.63
N MET A 320 2.07 14.06 10.49
CA MET A 320 2.66 13.98 9.16
C MET A 320 3.82 14.97 8.99
N ARG A 321 3.62 16.22 9.43
CA ARG A 321 4.67 17.24 9.44
C ARG A 321 5.94 16.76 10.15
N ASN A 322 5.80 16.17 11.33
CA ASN A 322 6.92 15.70 12.12
C ASN A 322 7.57 14.44 11.55
N LEU A 323 6.79 13.51 10.98
CA LEU A 323 7.32 12.33 10.29
C LEU A 323 8.21 12.74 9.10
N VAL A 324 7.74 13.64 8.25
CA VAL A 324 8.50 14.15 7.11
C VAL A 324 9.74 14.94 7.57
N LYS A 325 9.63 15.75 8.62
CA LYS A 325 10.78 16.44 9.23
C LYS A 325 11.87 15.44 9.63
N ARG A 326 11.50 14.36 10.35
CA ARG A 326 12.45 13.34 10.81
C ARG A 326 13.09 12.58 9.65
N ALA A 327 12.33 12.28 8.59
CA ALA A 327 12.83 11.60 7.41
C ALA A 327 13.96 12.35 6.69
N ILE A 328 14.04 13.68 6.86
CA ILE A 328 15.05 14.54 6.23
C ILE A 328 16.18 14.89 7.21
N GLY A 329 15.83 15.41 8.38
CA GLY A 329 16.78 15.94 9.34
C GLY A 329 17.36 14.90 10.31
N GLY A 330 16.83 13.67 10.28
CA GLY A 330 17.11 12.66 11.30
C GLY A 330 16.45 12.96 12.63
N VAL A 331 16.50 11.99 13.54
CA VAL A 331 16.27 12.22 14.96
C VAL A 331 17.55 12.82 15.50
N GLU A 332 17.52 14.00 16.09
CA GLU A 332 18.65 14.46 16.90
C GLU A 332 18.85 13.38 18.00
N GLU A 333 20.05 12.83 18.10
CA GLU A 333 20.44 12.05 19.26
C GLU A 333 20.22 12.96 20.49
N ALA A 334 19.28 12.55 21.34
CA ALA A 334 18.96 13.26 22.58
C ALA A 334 20.03 12.99 23.62
#